data_8612c110285bddead2157f9b4b85e874
#
_entry.id   8612c110285bddead2157f9b4b85e874
#
_cell.length_a   1.000
_cell.length_b   1.000
_cell.length_c   1.000
_cell.angle_alpha   90.00
_cell.angle_beta   90.00
_cell.angle_gamma   90.00
#
_symmetry.space_group_name_H-M   'P 1'
#
loop_
_entity.id
_entity.type
_entity.pdbx_description
1 polymer ?
#
loop_
_entity_poly.entity_id
_entity_poly.type
_entity_poly.pdbx_seq_one_letter_code
_entity_poly.pdbx_strand_id
1 'polypeptide(L)'
;MKRVCTLTLGTLGWLLLGMVLSAGAVCAQTTKDLAGTWTLVSTVTEQGGTTTDIYGPNPQGILMVDANGRYVIAFARADLPKVASNNRTTATPEENKAIVGGSLTHFGTLSVNEADKTFTFKIETATFPNWDGTEQKRPFTITGDELKYTVAAASGGGSATVVWKRAK
;
A
#
# COMPACT_ATOMS: atom_id res chain seq x y z
N MET A 1 52.42 68.70 -26.91
CA MET A 1 51.75 68.43 -25.63
C MET A 1 50.59 67.49 -25.91
N LYS A 2 50.77 66.16 -25.60
CA LYS A 2 49.75 65.13 -25.88
C LYS A 2 49.08 64.79 -24.59
N ARG A 3 47.74 64.94 -24.52
CA ARG A 3 46.93 64.51 -23.39
C ARG A 3 46.51 63.06 -23.61
N VAL A 4 46.87 62.18 -22.70
CA VAL A 4 46.46 60.76 -22.66
C VAL A 4 45.15 60.69 -21.87
N CYS A 5 44.14 60.17 -22.53
CA CYS A 5 42.83 59.91 -21.92
C CYS A 5 42.79 58.43 -21.44
N THR A 6 42.68 58.18 -20.11
CA THR A 6 42.62 56.88 -19.54
C THR A 6 41.18 56.44 -19.45
N LEU A 7 40.78 55.39 -20.20
CA LEU A 7 39.48 54.71 -20.07
C LEU A 7 39.55 53.68 -18.93
N THR A 8 38.74 53.84 -17.93
CA THR A 8 38.49 52.83 -16.90
C THR A 8 37.40 51.90 -17.37
N LEU A 9 37.76 50.64 -17.63
CA LEU A 9 36.77 49.56 -17.85
C LEU A 9 36.17 49.13 -16.49
N GLY A 10 34.88 49.34 -16.33
CA GLY A 10 34.10 48.78 -15.22
C GLY A 10 33.76 47.31 -15.52
N THR A 11 34.26 46.42 -14.72
CA THR A 11 33.88 44.98 -14.75
C THR A 11 32.55 44.80 -14.08
N LEU A 12 31.52 44.52 -14.88
CA LEU A 12 30.20 44.10 -14.41
C LEU A 12 30.28 42.62 -14.06
N GLY A 13 30.34 42.30 -12.76
CA GLY A 13 30.31 40.96 -12.25
C GLY A 13 28.90 40.35 -12.34
N TRP A 14 28.71 39.37 -13.20
CA TRP A 14 27.50 38.54 -13.24
C TRP A 14 27.58 37.50 -12.14
N LEU A 15 26.81 37.70 -11.07
CA LEU A 15 26.51 36.66 -10.08
C LEU A 15 25.50 35.68 -10.68
N LEU A 16 26.03 34.56 -11.25
CA LEU A 16 25.22 33.40 -11.57
C LEU A 16 24.85 32.69 -10.25
N LEU A 17 23.66 32.95 -9.76
CA LEU A 17 23.04 32.22 -8.66
C LEU A 17 22.68 30.83 -9.18
N GLY A 18 23.59 29.85 -9.00
CA GLY A 18 23.37 28.45 -9.33
C GLY A 18 22.27 27.88 -8.45
N MET A 19 21.06 27.75 -8.99
CA MET A 19 19.96 27.01 -8.36
C MET A 19 20.31 25.52 -8.47
N VAL A 20 20.88 24.96 -7.41
CA VAL A 20 21.08 23.50 -7.27
C VAL A 20 19.69 22.88 -7.05
N LEU A 21 19.05 22.45 -8.13
CA LEU A 21 17.91 21.55 -8.06
C LEU A 21 18.42 20.20 -7.49
N SER A 22 18.24 19.99 -6.19
CA SER A 22 18.37 18.67 -5.58
C SER A 22 17.27 17.79 -6.15
N ALA A 23 17.54 17.11 -7.26
CA ALA A 23 16.73 16.00 -7.71
C ALA A 23 16.87 14.90 -6.63
N GLY A 24 15.93 14.85 -5.70
CA GLY A 24 15.82 13.72 -4.77
C GLY A 24 15.76 12.45 -5.61
N ALA A 25 16.74 11.57 -5.46
CA ALA A 25 16.72 10.27 -6.11
C ALA A 25 15.44 9.56 -5.66
N VAL A 26 14.45 9.46 -6.55
CA VAL A 26 13.29 8.59 -6.35
C VAL A 26 13.82 7.17 -6.47
N CYS A 27 14.12 6.55 -5.33
CA CYS A 27 14.55 5.15 -5.30
C CYS A 27 13.41 4.29 -5.87
N ALA A 28 13.69 3.50 -6.90
CA ALA A 28 12.73 2.56 -7.44
C ALA A 28 12.35 1.54 -6.37
N GLN A 29 11.06 1.32 -6.15
CA GLN A 29 10.55 0.37 -5.15
C GLN A 29 10.50 -1.02 -5.76
N THR A 30 11.18 -1.97 -5.15
CA THR A 30 11.36 -3.35 -5.62
C THR A 30 10.58 -4.35 -4.76
N THR A 31 10.52 -5.62 -5.19
CA THR A 31 9.97 -6.71 -4.37
C THR A 31 10.71 -6.84 -3.03
N LYS A 32 12.02 -6.54 -3.01
CA LYS A 32 12.82 -6.57 -1.76
C LYS A 32 12.37 -5.53 -0.75
N ASP A 33 11.88 -4.38 -1.20
CA ASP A 33 11.37 -3.32 -0.30
C ASP A 33 10.04 -3.72 0.33
N LEU A 34 9.28 -4.62 -0.30
CA LEU A 34 8.06 -5.19 0.25
C LEU A 34 8.34 -6.39 1.17
N ALA A 35 9.50 -7.06 1.03
CA ALA A 35 9.84 -8.22 1.85
C ALA A 35 9.84 -7.89 3.34
N GLY A 36 9.29 -8.81 4.14
CA GLY A 36 9.15 -8.68 5.59
C GLY A 36 7.71 -8.84 6.06
N THR A 37 7.47 -8.41 7.28
CA THR A 37 6.17 -8.48 7.94
C THR A 37 5.60 -7.08 8.13
N TRP A 38 4.31 -6.95 7.85
CA TRP A 38 3.57 -5.70 7.96
C TRP A 38 2.32 -5.92 8.79
N THR A 39 2.01 -4.97 9.67
CA THR A 39 0.79 -4.95 10.49
C THR A 39 -0.20 -3.97 9.88
N LEU A 40 -1.46 -4.36 9.79
CA LEU A 40 -2.53 -3.52 9.27
C LEU A 40 -2.75 -2.28 10.15
N VAL A 41 -2.88 -1.13 9.52
CA VAL A 41 -3.21 0.14 10.17
C VAL A 41 -4.67 0.52 9.89
N SER A 42 -5.06 0.49 8.60
CA SER A 42 -6.42 0.85 8.20
C SER A 42 -6.79 0.26 6.84
N THR A 43 -8.09 0.11 6.61
CA THR A 43 -8.67 -0.24 5.30
C THR A 43 -9.93 0.58 5.09
N VAL A 44 -9.79 1.66 4.35
CA VAL A 44 -10.87 2.63 4.10
C VAL A 44 -11.41 2.42 2.69
N THR A 45 -12.70 2.15 2.58
CA THR A 45 -13.42 2.00 1.30
C THR A 45 -14.19 3.28 0.99
N GLU A 46 -14.18 3.68 -0.27
CA GLU A 46 -14.95 4.80 -0.79
C GLU A 46 -15.93 4.28 -1.84
N GLN A 47 -17.23 4.52 -1.63
CA GLN A 47 -18.29 4.14 -2.55
C GLN A 47 -19.38 5.22 -2.56
N GLY A 48 -19.68 5.77 -3.73
CA GLY A 48 -20.75 6.77 -3.90
C GLY A 48 -20.55 8.02 -3.02
N GLY A 49 -19.31 8.44 -2.76
CA GLY A 49 -18.98 9.56 -1.87
C GLY A 49 -19.06 9.24 -0.38
N THR A 50 -19.35 7.99 -0.01
CA THR A 50 -19.33 7.53 1.38
C THR A 50 -18.04 6.79 1.67
N THR A 51 -17.38 7.16 2.77
CA THR A 51 -16.18 6.53 3.27
C THR A 51 -16.52 5.58 4.42
N THR A 52 -16.04 4.34 4.35
CA THR A 52 -16.29 3.31 5.38
C THR A 52 -15.02 2.58 5.74
N ASP A 53 -14.77 2.40 7.03
CA ASP A 53 -13.73 1.52 7.54
C ASP A 53 -14.29 0.09 7.66
N ILE A 54 -14.03 -0.74 6.65
CA ILE A 54 -14.68 -2.06 6.53
C ILE A 54 -14.24 -3.07 7.59
N TYR A 55 -13.06 -2.89 8.17
CA TYR A 55 -12.59 -3.73 9.27
C TYR A 55 -12.66 -3.02 10.64
N GLY A 56 -13.36 -1.86 10.69
CA GLY A 56 -13.57 -1.09 11.91
C GLY A 56 -12.35 -0.29 12.36
N PRO A 57 -12.44 0.41 13.51
CA PRO A 57 -11.46 1.41 13.91
C PRO A 57 -10.11 0.83 14.38
N ASN A 58 -10.00 -0.43 14.70
CA ASN A 58 -8.77 -1.10 15.13
C ASN A 58 -8.62 -2.44 14.42
N PRO A 59 -8.46 -2.44 13.08
CA PRO A 59 -8.42 -3.67 12.32
C PRO A 59 -7.23 -4.52 12.73
N GLN A 60 -7.41 -5.84 12.67
CA GLN A 60 -6.34 -6.79 12.83
C GLN A 60 -5.90 -7.27 11.46
N GLY A 61 -4.61 -7.35 11.22
CA GLY A 61 -4.13 -7.87 9.95
C GLY A 61 -2.64 -8.01 9.87
N ILE A 62 -2.22 -8.91 9.01
CA ILE A 62 -0.83 -9.18 8.72
C ILE A 62 -0.63 -9.37 7.22
N LEU A 63 0.42 -8.79 6.68
CA LEU A 63 0.96 -9.10 5.37
C LEU A 63 2.40 -9.56 5.57
N MET A 64 2.70 -10.77 5.12
CA MET A 64 4.05 -11.31 5.10
C MET A 64 4.46 -11.53 3.66
N VAL A 65 5.64 -11.05 3.29
CA VAL A 65 6.23 -11.23 1.95
C VAL A 65 7.64 -11.76 2.16
N ASP A 66 7.97 -12.89 1.54
CA ASP A 66 9.33 -13.42 1.59
C ASP A 66 10.22 -12.80 0.51
N ALA A 67 11.52 -13.12 0.55
CA ALA A 67 12.51 -12.60 -0.40
C ALA A 67 12.26 -13.03 -1.86
N ASN A 68 11.46 -14.09 -2.09
CA ASN A 68 11.11 -14.62 -3.40
C ASN A 68 9.75 -14.09 -3.90
N GLY A 69 9.09 -13.24 -3.11
CA GLY A 69 7.79 -12.69 -3.43
C GLY A 69 6.61 -13.60 -3.04
N ARG A 70 6.84 -14.70 -2.30
CA ARG A 70 5.71 -15.45 -1.71
C ARG A 70 5.08 -14.59 -0.64
N TYR A 71 3.76 -14.53 -0.60
CA TYR A 71 3.05 -13.72 0.39
C TYR A 71 1.87 -14.47 1.00
N VAL A 72 1.51 -14.06 2.20
CA VAL A 72 0.23 -14.29 2.84
C VAL A 72 -0.28 -12.98 3.43
N ILE A 73 -1.57 -12.74 3.27
CA ILE A 73 -2.25 -11.58 3.81
C ILE A 73 -3.52 -12.02 4.53
N ALA A 74 -3.76 -11.44 5.70
CA ALA A 74 -4.98 -11.67 6.47
C ALA A 74 -5.49 -10.34 7.02
N PHE A 75 -6.81 -10.18 6.97
CA PHE A 75 -7.56 -9.06 7.54
C PHE A 75 -8.63 -9.60 8.47
N ALA A 76 -8.88 -8.94 9.56
CA ALA A 76 -10.00 -9.22 10.44
C ALA A 76 -10.44 -7.97 11.20
N ARG A 77 -11.74 -7.85 11.43
CA ARG A 77 -12.28 -6.91 12.42
C ARG A 77 -11.85 -7.35 13.82
N ALA A 78 -11.52 -6.37 14.68
CA ALA A 78 -11.18 -6.68 16.08
C ALA A 78 -12.39 -7.19 16.89
N ASP A 79 -13.61 -6.88 16.43
CA ASP A 79 -14.89 -7.19 17.06
C ASP A 79 -15.64 -8.37 16.42
N LEU A 80 -14.91 -9.30 15.76
CA LEU A 80 -15.53 -10.51 15.24
C LEU A 80 -16.23 -11.30 16.37
N PRO A 81 -17.46 -11.75 16.15
CA PRO A 81 -18.18 -12.54 17.16
C PRO A 81 -17.49 -13.88 17.36
N LYS A 82 -17.49 -14.34 18.62
CA LYS A 82 -17.17 -15.74 18.91
C LYS A 82 -18.35 -16.61 18.52
N VAL A 83 -18.09 -17.75 17.91
CA VAL A 83 -19.14 -18.76 17.63
C VAL A 83 -19.61 -19.33 18.97
N ALA A 84 -20.90 -19.14 19.29
CA ALA A 84 -21.47 -19.49 20.59
C ALA A 84 -21.32 -20.98 20.91
N SER A 85 -21.43 -21.85 19.90
CA SER A 85 -21.25 -23.31 20.06
C SER A 85 -19.79 -23.74 20.21
N ASN A 86 -18.82 -22.82 20.09
CA ASN A 86 -17.38 -23.10 19.99
C ASN A 86 -17.04 -24.16 18.91
N ASN A 87 -17.91 -24.30 17.91
CA ASN A 87 -17.73 -25.23 16.79
C ASN A 87 -18.08 -24.50 15.48
N ARG A 88 -17.09 -24.26 14.63
CA ARG A 88 -17.25 -23.51 13.38
C ARG A 88 -18.22 -24.12 12.39
N THR A 89 -18.51 -25.43 12.50
CA THR A 89 -19.43 -26.13 11.59
C THR A 89 -20.89 -25.99 12.01
N THR A 90 -21.15 -25.51 13.25
CA THR A 90 -22.48 -25.29 13.82
C THR A 90 -22.74 -23.81 14.15
N ALA A 91 -21.95 -22.90 13.58
CA ALA A 91 -22.18 -21.47 13.68
C ALA A 91 -23.52 -21.11 13.05
N THR A 92 -24.23 -20.13 13.64
CA THR A 92 -25.47 -19.61 13.08
C THR A 92 -25.24 -18.89 11.73
N PRO A 93 -26.27 -18.71 10.89
CA PRO A 93 -26.16 -17.92 9.66
C PRO A 93 -25.64 -16.49 9.92
N GLU A 94 -26.03 -15.84 11.02
CA GLU A 94 -25.64 -14.49 11.41
C GLU A 94 -24.16 -14.45 11.82
N GLU A 95 -23.70 -15.45 12.62
CA GLU A 95 -22.30 -15.59 12.99
C GLU A 95 -21.42 -15.82 11.75
N ASN A 96 -21.84 -16.71 10.85
CA ASN A 96 -21.15 -16.97 9.60
C ASN A 96 -21.07 -15.71 8.72
N LYS A 97 -22.18 -14.98 8.57
CA LYS A 97 -22.22 -13.72 7.80
C LYS A 97 -21.27 -12.67 8.39
N ALA A 98 -21.26 -12.53 9.72
CA ALA A 98 -20.38 -11.57 10.40
C ALA A 98 -18.91 -11.94 10.21
N ILE A 99 -18.56 -13.23 10.35
CA ILE A 99 -17.17 -13.71 10.20
C ILE A 99 -16.71 -13.56 8.74
N VAL A 100 -17.52 -13.99 7.77
CA VAL A 100 -17.18 -13.87 6.34
C VAL A 100 -17.08 -12.41 5.90
N GLY A 101 -18.01 -11.57 6.35
CA GLY A 101 -17.97 -10.13 6.01
C GLY A 101 -16.90 -9.34 6.75
N GLY A 102 -16.40 -9.85 7.88
CA GLY A 102 -15.43 -9.18 8.73
C GLY A 102 -14.01 -9.77 8.67
N SER A 103 -13.73 -10.72 7.79
CA SER A 103 -12.40 -11.29 7.61
C SER A 103 -12.12 -11.66 6.16
N LEU A 104 -10.85 -11.61 5.79
CA LEU A 104 -10.38 -11.99 4.46
C LEU A 104 -8.94 -12.47 4.56
N THR A 105 -8.65 -13.58 3.91
CA THR A 105 -7.28 -14.10 3.83
C THR A 105 -7.02 -14.57 2.40
N HIS A 106 -5.84 -14.31 1.89
CA HIS A 106 -5.36 -14.90 0.64
C HIS A 106 -3.84 -15.01 0.63
N PHE A 107 -3.33 -15.87 -0.23
CA PHE A 107 -1.89 -16.05 -0.42
C PHE A 107 -1.57 -16.37 -1.87
N GLY A 108 -0.29 -16.28 -2.22
CA GLY A 108 0.20 -16.52 -3.57
C GLY A 108 1.59 -15.93 -3.79
N THR A 109 1.79 -15.35 -4.97
CA THR A 109 3.02 -14.62 -5.31
C THR A 109 2.74 -13.14 -5.55
N LEU A 110 3.72 -12.31 -5.20
CA LEU A 110 3.71 -10.87 -5.39
C LEU A 110 4.90 -10.49 -6.27
N SER A 111 4.65 -9.66 -7.28
CA SER A 111 5.69 -9.07 -8.13
C SER A 111 5.54 -7.56 -8.21
N VAL A 112 6.65 -6.83 -8.37
CA VAL A 112 6.66 -5.37 -8.48
C VAL A 112 6.99 -4.97 -9.91
N ASN A 113 6.23 -4.00 -10.44
CA ASN A 113 6.58 -3.24 -11.63
C ASN A 113 7.05 -1.85 -11.19
N GLU A 114 8.36 -1.63 -11.24
CA GLU A 114 9.01 -0.39 -10.78
C GLU A 114 8.62 0.81 -11.64
N ALA A 115 8.46 0.60 -12.96
CA ALA A 115 8.13 1.67 -13.89
C ALA A 115 6.73 2.26 -13.62
N ASP A 116 5.76 1.39 -13.32
CA ASP A 116 4.37 1.77 -13.06
C ASP A 116 4.12 2.10 -11.58
N LYS A 117 5.08 1.84 -10.69
CA LYS A 117 4.90 1.90 -9.22
C LYS A 117 3.70 1.07 -8.76
N THR A 118 3.62 -0.15 -9.26
CA THR A 118 2.56 -1.10 -8.91
C THR A 118 3.16 -2.41 -8.47
N PHE A 119 2.44 -3.12 -7.61
CA PHE A 119 2.66 -4.55 -7.43
C PHE A 119 1.43 -5.34 -7.88
N THR A 120 1.64 -6.61 -8.19
CA THR A 120 0.59 -7.53 -8.59
C THR A 120 0.57 -8.72 -7.63
N PHE A 121 -0.58 -8.95 -6.98
CA PHE A 121 -0.87 -10.21 -6.32
C PHE A 121 -1.34 -11.21 -7.38
N LYS A 122 -0.64 -12.33 -7.53
CA LYS A 122 -1.14 -13.51 -8.21
C LYS A 122 -1.66 -14.44 -7.12
N ILE A 123 -2.98 -14.43 -6.94
CA ILE A 123 -3.67 -15.13 -5.86
C ILE A 123 -3.78 -16.61 -6.20
N GLU A 124 -3.27 -17.48 -5.36
CA GLU A 124 -3.42 -18.92 -5.51
C GLU A 124 -4.72 -19.40 -4.86
N THR A 125 -5.01 -18.91 -3.65
CA THR A 125 -6.22 -19.25 -2.90
C THR A 125 -6.62 -18.10 -1.99
N ALA A 126 -7.91 -17.88 -1.83
CA ALA A 126 -8.51 -16.87 -0.95
C ALA A 126 -9.69 -17.45 -0.16
N THR A 127 -9.98 -16.85 1.00
CA THR A 127 -11.26 -17.10 1.72
C THR A 127 -12.47 -16.52 1.01
N PHE A 128 -12.25 -15.68 0.00
CA PHE A 128 -13.22 -15.28 -1.02
C PHE A 128 -12.87 -16.01 -2.33
N PRO A 129 -13.44 -17.20 -2.62
CA PRO A 129 -13.00 -18.09 -3.70
C PRO A 129 -13.06 -17.48 -5.11
N ASN A 130 -13.86 -16.42 -5.30
CA ASN A 130 -13.92 -15.69 -6.56
C ASN A 130 -12.57 -15.06 -6.97
N TRP A 131 -11.61 -15.00 -6.06
CA TRP A 131 -10.26 -14.48 -6.33
C TRP A 131 -9.24 -15.55 -6.66
N ASP A 132 -9.55 -16.82 -6.49
CA ASP A 132 -8.64 -17.91 -6.79
C ASP A 132 -8.17 -17.86 -8.25
N GLY A 133 -6.88 -17.95 -8.46
CA GLY A 133 -6.25 -17.88 -9.79
C GLY A 133 -6.23 -16.49 -10.43
N THR A 134 -6.71 -15.43 -9.77
CA THR A 134 -6.74 -14.08 -10.33
C THR A 134 -5.43 -13.32 -10.09
N GLU A 135 -5.19 -12.31 -10.94
CA GLU A 135 -4.12 -11.33 -10.76
C GLU A 135 -4.73 -9.96 -10.42
N GLN A 136 -4.20 -9.36 -9.37
CA GLN A 136 -4.71 -8.09 -8.86
C GLN A 136 -3.60 -7.06 -8.75
N LYS A 137 -3.57 -6.11 -9.68
CA LYS A 137 -2.59 -5.02 -9.74
C LYS A 137 -2.99 -3.90 -8.76
N ARG A 138 -2.01 -3.36 -8.03
CA ARG A 138 -2.20 -2.31 -7.01
C ARG A 138 -1.16 -1.21 -7.17
N PRO A 139 -1.55 0.04 -7.40
CA PRO A 139 -0.66 1.19 -7.19
C PRO A 139 -0.27 1.26 -5.72
N PHE A 140 1.01 1.50 -5.43
CA PHE A 140 1.50 1.54 -4.06
C PHE A 140 2.59 2.58 -3.86
N THR A 141 2.81 2.91 -2.58
CA THR A 141 3.95 3.70 -2.11
C THR A 141 4.49 3.09 -0.82
N ILE A 142 5.82 3.16 -0.64
CA ILE A 142 6.48 2.90 0.64
C ILE A 142 7.16 4.20 1.06
N THR A 143 6.88 4.66 2.28
CA THR A 143 7.49 5.84 2.88
C THR A 143 7.95 5.49 4.29
N GLY A 144 9.26 5.32 4.46
CA GLY A 144 9.80 4.78 5.70
C GLY A 144 9.23 3.39 6.02
N ASP A 145 8.57 3.26 7.16
CA ASP A 145 7.94 2.02 7.62
C ASP A 145 6.46 1.89 7.21
N GLU A 146 5.95 2.78 6.37
CA GLU A 146 4.55 2.73 5.91
C GLU A 146 4.47 2.23 4.47
N LEU A 147 3.62 1.21 4.24
CA LEU A 147 3.19 0.75 2.92
C LEU A 147 1.72 1.15 2.74
N LYS A 148 1.43 1.85 1.66
CA LYS A 148 0.06 2.22 1.26
C LYS A 148 -0.21 1.74 -0.16
N TYR A 149 -1.37 1.12 -0.38
CA TYR A 149 -1.81 0.76 -1.72
C TYR A 149 -3.31 0.98 -1.92
N THR A 150 -3.72 1.07 -3.19
CA THR A 150 -5.11 1.28 -3.59
C THR A 150 -5.66 0.04 -4.29
N VAL A 151 -6.89 -0.29 -3.97
CA VAL A 151 -7.74 -1.33 -4.58
C VAL A 151 -8.79 -0.62 -5.40
N ALA A 152 -8.67 -0.64 -6.73
CA ALA A 152 -9.60 0.08 -7.62
C ALA A 152 -11.02 -0.49 -7.61
N ALA A 153 -11.15 -1.81 -7.39
CA ALA A 153 -12.43 -2.51 -7.25
C ALA A 153 -12.37 -3.42 -6.04
N ALA A 154 -12.94 -2.98 -4.92
CA ALA A 154 -13.03 -3.77 -3.70
C ALA A 154 -14.14 -4.83 -3.80
N SER A 155 -13.98 -5.99 -3.13
CA SER A 155 -14.97 -7.08 -3.15
C SER A 155 -16.34 -6.69 -2.60
N GLY A 156 -16.40 -5.68 -1.73
CA GLY A 156 -17.65 -5.09 -1.22
C GLY A 156 -18.19 -3.94 -2.05
N GLY A 157 -17.53 -3.60 -3.18
CA GLY A 157 -17.84 -2.45 -4.03
C GLY A 157 -16.96 -1.22 -3.74
N GLY A 158 -16.93 -0.28 -4.69
CA GLY A 158 -16.11 0.92 -4.59
C GLY A 158 -14.61 0.69 -4.72
N SER A 159 -13.83 1.68 -4.30
CA SER A 159 -12.38 1.59 -4.19
C SER A 159 -11.96 1.49 -2.71
N ALA A 160 -10.76 0.96 -2.43
CA ALA A 160 -10.25 0.93 -1.07
C ALA A 160 -8.80 1.41 -1.01
N THR A 161 -8.45 2.06 0.09
CA THR A 161 -7.08 2.38 0.46
C THR A 161 -6.69 1.53 1.66
N VAL A 162 -5.56 0.84 1.55
CA VAL A 162 -5.03 -0.03 2.60
C VAL A 162 -3.69 0.49 3.06
N VAL A 163 -3.53 0.64 4.37
CA VAL A 163 -2.31 1.15 5.01
C VAL A 163 -1.75 0.11 5.97
N TRP A 164 -0.45 -0.15 5.84
CA TRP A 164 0.31 -1.08 6.64
C TRP A 164 1.50 -0.39 7.27
N LYS A 165 1.93 -0.88 8.40
CA LYS A 165 3.17 -0.48 9.05
C LYS A 165 4.11 -1.68 9.17
N ARG A 166 5.39 -1.49 8.87
CA ARG A 166 6.40 -2.54 9.02
C ARG A 166 6.45 -3.02 10.47
N ALA A 167 6.32 -4.33 10.69
CA ALA A 167 6.48 -4.92 12.01
C ALA A 167 7.94 -4.81 12.46
N LYS A 168 8.12 -4.50 13.74
CA LYS A 168 9.44 -4.42 14.39
C LYS A 168 9.82 -5.78 14.96
#